data_1ae33ac3475ad166b514c5f7f57615d7
#
_entry.id   1ae33ac3475ad166b514c5f7f57615d7
#
_cell.length_a   1.000
_cell.length_b   1.000
_cell.length_c   1.000
_cell.angle_alpha   90.00
_cell.angle_beta   90.00
_cell.angle_gamma   90.00
#
_symmetry.space_group_name_H-M   'P 1'
#
loop_
_entity.id
_entity.type
_entity.pdbx_description
1 polymer ?
#
loop_
_entity_poly.entity_id
_entity_poly.type
_entity_poly.pdbx_seq_one_letter_code
_entity_poly.pdbx_strand_id
1 'polypeptide(L)'
;EYMEKFSVSRLIGAPPGYVGYEEGGELTEKVRRKPFSVVLFDEIEKAHPDVMNILLQILDEGKINDAQGRTVDFSNTVICMTSNAGSSDQTTASLGFNRSEEERNEEKSRKALSQFLRPEFLGRVDEVITFKPLSEETLQGIAALMLDEYKPSMEAKGIAYSYTPEALAALVHKSQGGKFGARDLRRTIRKAVEDPAAEKIIDGTLVSGSTLTVDAENDEIVLK
;
A
#
# COMPACT_ATOMS: atom_id res chain seq x y z
N GLU A 1 0.52 -9.97 10.17
CA GLU A 1 1.26 -10.41 11.37
C GLU A 1 0.43 -10.33 12.67
N TYR A 2 -0.62 -9.48 12.70
CA TYR A 2 -1.44 -9.23 13.89
C TYR A 2 -2.86 -9.79 13.77
N MET A 3 -3.04 -10.87 13.03
CA MET A 3 -4.32 -11.57 12.84
C MET A 3 -4.62 -12.59 13.94
N GLU A 4 -3.62 -13.00 14.71
CA GLU A 4 -3.74 -14.04 15.72
C GLU A 4 -3.88 -13.47 17.14
N LYS A 5 -4.42 -14.28 18.06
CA LYS A 5 -4.64 -13.91 19.47
C LYS A 5 -3.36 -13.48 20.22
N PHE A 6 -2.20 -14.01 19.84
CA PHE A 6 -0.90 -13.64 20.41
C PHE A 6 -0.34 -12.30 19.90
N SER A 7 -1.00 -11.67 18.93
CA SER A 7 -0.57 -10.40 18.34
C SER A 7 -0.50 -9.26 19.35
N VAL A 8 -1.37 -9.26 20.36
CA VAL A 8 -1.35 -8.28 21.45
C VAL A 8 -0.06 -8.34 22.23
N SER A 9 0.40 -9.55 22.59
CA SER A 9 1.66 -9.73 23.32
C SER A 9 2.88 -9.23 22.54
N ARG A 10 2.85 -9.27 21.21
CA ARG A 10 3.90 -8.67 20.38
C ARG A 10 3.85 -7.14 20.41
N LEU A 11 2.66 -6.54 20.46
CA LEU A 11 2.51 -5.08 20.48
C LEU A 11 2.91 -4.45 21.80
N ILE A 12 2.41 -4.99 22.92
CA ILE A 12 2.56 -4.39 24.25
C ILE A 12 3.48 -5.19 25.19
N GLY A 13 3.96 -6.36 24.79
CA GLY A 13 4.81 -7.26 25.56
C GLY A 13 4.05 -8.49 26.08
N ALA A 14 4.81 -9.56 26.40
CA ALA A 14 4.27 -10.78 26.97
C ALA A 14 4.03 -10.60 28.48
N PRO A 15 2.98 -11.24 29.05
CA PRO A 15 2.75 -11.23 30.50
C PRO A 15 3.91 -11.87 31.29
N PRO A 16 4.07 -11.57 32.59
CA PRO A 16 5.07 -12.19 33.43
C PRO A 16 5.00 -13.73 33.37
N GLY A 17 6.15 -14.37 33.23
CA GLY A 17 6.27 -15.83 33.14
C GLY A 17 6.15 -16.42 31.75
N TYR A 18 5.89 -15.62 30.71
CA TYR A 18 5.89 -16.05 29.33
C TYR A 18 7.21 -15.69 28.63
N VAL A 19 7.57 -16.47 27.60
CA VAL A 19 8.72 -16.20 26.74
C VAL A 19 8.56 -14.84 26.07
N GLY A 20 9.61 -14.00 26.07
CA GLY A 20 9.58 -12.65 25.50
C GLY A 20 9.16 -11.54 26.48
N TYR A 21 8.92 -11.85 27.77
CA TYR A 21 8.57 -10.83 28.76
C TYR A 21 9.65 -9.75 28.93
N GLU A 22 10.93 -10.13 28.90
CA GLU A 22 12.06 -9.20 29.05
C GLU A 22 12.26 -8.29 27.83
N GLU A 23 11.83 -8.74 26.66
CA GLU A 23 12.00 -8.00 25.40
C GLU A 23 11.06 -6.79 25.27
N GLY A 24 9.96 -6.78 26.05
CA GLY A 24 8.91 -5.77 25.95
C GLY A 24 8.07 -5.88 24.69
N GLY A 25 7.13 -4.95 24.50
CA GLY A 25 6.30 -4.91 23.30
C GLY A 25 6.95 -4.16 22.16
N GLU A 26 6.83 -4.68 20.95
CA GLU A 26 7.46 -4.10 19.76
C GLU A 26 6.99 -2.65 19.52
N LEU A 27 5.68 -2.38 19.62
CA LEU A 27 5.11 -1.06 19.45
C LEU A 27 5.47 -0.13 20.61
N THR A 28 5.26 -0.60 21.85
CA THR A 28 5.48 0.20 23.06
C THR A 28 6.94 0.60 23.21
N GLU A 29 7.89 -0.30 22.95
CA GLU A 29 9.31 0.02 23.01
C GLU A 29 9.75 1.00 21.89
N LYS A 30 9.21 0.87 20.68
CA LYS A 30 9.52 1.80 19.57
C LYS A 30 9.02 3.20 19.89
N VAL A 31 7.77 3.35 20.36
CA VAL A 31 7.19 4.65 20.69
C VAL A 31 7.88 5.26 21.91
N ARG A 32 8.18 4.48 22.95
CA ARG A 32 8.91 4.97 24.12
C ARG A 32 10.27 5.55 23.77
N ARG A 33 10.98 4.95 22.78
CA ARG A 33 12.29 5.43 22.31
C ARG A 33 12.18 6.62 21.36
N LYS A 34 11.08 6.70 20.60
CA LYS A 34 10.83 7.76 19.61
C LYS A 34 9.38 8.24 19.71
N PRO A 35 9.07 9.08 20.72
CA PRO A 35 7.69 9.52 20.96
C PRO A 35 7.12 10.37 19.82
N PHE A 36 7.95 11.11 19.10
CA PHE A 36 7.54 11.86 17.89
C PHE A 36 7.68 10.96 16.68
N SER A 37 6.63 10.20 16.36
CA SER A 37 6.64 9.24 15.26
C SER A 37 5.28 9.11 14.59
N VAL A 38 5.30 8.58 13.38
CA VAL A 38 4.11 8.12 12.66
C VAL A 38 4.02 6.61 12.83
N VAL A 39 2.89 6.14 13.34
CA VAL A 39 2.58 4.71 13.51
C VAL A 39 1.55 4.32 12.46
N LEU A 40 1.93 3.44 11.56
CA LEU A 40 1.06 2.94 10.50
C LEU A 40 0.55 1.54 10.84
N PHE A 41 -0.77 1.38 10.86
CA PHE A 41 -1.47 0.09 10.91
C PHE A 41 -2.03 -0.20 9.51
N ASP A 42 -1.39 -1.12 8.82
CA ASP A 42 -1.78 -1.49 7.46
C ASP A 42 -2.84 -2.60 7.49
N GLU A 43 -3.85 -2.50 6.62
CA GLU A 43 -4.94 -3.48 6.48
C GLU A 43 -5.67 -3.76 7.81
N ILE A 44 -6.14 -2.69 8.47
CA ILE A 44 -6.74 -2.76 9.81
C ILE A 44 -7.96 -3.70 9.91
N GLU A 45 -8.66 -3.93 8.81
CA GLU A 45 -9.79 -4.86 8.73
C GLU A 45 -9.41 -6.32 8.99
N LYS A 46 -8.11 -6.65 8.89
CA LYS A 46 -7.58 -7.99 9.15
C LYS A 46 -7.09 -8.18 10.58
N ALA A 47 -7.04 -7.11 11.37
CA ALA A 47 -6.51 -7.16 12.73
C ALA A 47 -7.42 -7.96 13.67
N HIS A 48 -6.80 -8.66 14.64
CA HIS A 48 -7.55 -9.33 15.70
C HIS A 48 -8.32 -8.31 16.55
N PRO A 49 -9.54 -8.64 17.04
CA PRO A 49 -10.36 -7.72 17.85
C PRO A 49 -9.62 -7.13 19.08
N ASP A 50 -8.73 -7.89 19.69
CA ASP A 50 -7.94 -7.42 20.85
C ASP A 50 -6.94 -6.32 20.45
N VAL A 51 -6.41 -6.34 19.23
CA VAL A 51 -5.58 -5.25 18.68
C VAL A 51 -6.43 -3.99 18.51
N MET A 52 -7.68 -4.15 18.05
CA MET A 52 -8.62 -3.02 17.92
C MET A 52 -8.94 -2.38 19.28
N ASN A 53 -9.03 -3.17 20.35
CA ASN A 53 -9.25 -2.64 21.70
C ASN A 53 -8.06 -1.82 22.19
N ILE A 54 -6.82 -2.24 21.90
CA ILE A 54 -5.60 -1.47 22.22
C ILE A 54 -5.56 -0.17 21.43
N LEU A 55 -5.87 -0.23 20.14
CA LEU A 55 -5.94 0.97 19.29
C LEU A 55 -6.99 1.96 19.82
N LEU A 56 -8.16 1.46 20.21
CA LEU A 56 -9.19 2.31 20.80
C LEU A 56 -8.70 3.00 22.07
N GLN A 57 -7.98 2.28 22.94
CA GLN A 57 -7.39 2.86 24.15
C GLN A 57 -6.34 3.93 23.80
N ILE A 58 -5.48 3.70 22.80
CA ILE A 58 -4.52 4.70 22.32
C ILE A 58 -5.23 5.96 21.83
N LEU A 59 -6.29 5.80 21.02
CA LEU A 59 -7.04 6.93 20.43
C LEU A 59 -7.84 7.70 21.49
N ASP A 60 -8.29 7.02 22.55
CA ASP A 60 -9.10 7.63 23.61
C ASP A 60 -8.27 8.29 24.71
N GLU A 61 -7.27 7.57 25.23
CA GLU A 61 -6.48 8.01 26.38
C GLU A 61 -5.11 8.63 26.00
N GLY A 62 -4.66 8.46 24.76
CA GLY A 62 -3.33 8.88 24.30
C GLY A 62 -2.19 8.09 24.94
N LYS A 63 -2.48 7.02 25.68
CA LYS A 63 -1.48 6.21 26.40
C LYS A 63 -1.97 4.80 26.61
N ILE A 64 -1.03 3.85 26.75
CA ILE A 64 -1.31 2.46 27.15
C ILE A 64 -0.28 1.99 28.17
N ASN A 65 -0.63 0.97 28.96
CA ASN A 65 0.33 0.28 29.78
C ASN A 65 0.89 -0.93 29.04
N ASP A 66 2.21 -1.08 29.04
CA ASP A 66 2.84 -2.29 28.53
C ASP A 66 2.69 -3.46 29.51
N ALA A 67 3.10 -4.65 29.09
CA ALA A 67 3.02 -5.86 29.94
C ALA A 67 3.91 -5.80 31.21
N GLN A 68 4.84 -4.85 31.28
CA GLN A 68 5.68 -4.60 32.46
C GLN A 68 5.06 -3.54 33.40
N GLY A 69 3.85 -3.05 33.08
CA GLY A 69 3.16 -2.03 33.86
C GLY A 69 3.65 -0.59 33.64
N ARG A 70 4.52 -0.37 32.63
CA ARG A 70 5.01 0.97 32.30
C ARG A 70 4.01 1.68 31.38
N THR A 71 3.68 2.92 31.70
CA THR A 71 2.84 3.76 30.82
C THR A 71 3.65 4.27 29.65
N VAL A 72 3.15 4.04 28.44
CA VAL A 72 3.71 4.55 27.19
C VAL A 72 2.76 5.60 26.61
N ASP A 73 3.30 6.79 26.39
CA ASP A 73 2.58 7.98 25.91
C ASP A 73 2.63 8.04 24.38
N PHE A 74 1.45 8.13 23.77
CA PHE A 74 1.22 8.25 22.33
C PHE A 74 0.75 9.66 21.93
N SER A 75 0.65 10.62 22.85
CA SER A 75 0.11 11.95 22.58
C SER A 75 0.87 12.72 21.49
N ASN A 76 2.14 12.37 21.27
CA ASN A 76 2.99 12.97 20.24
C ASN A 76 3.15 12.08 18.99
N THR A 77 2.31 11.04 18.83
CA THR A 77 2.33 10.18 17.65
C THR A 77 1.20 10.54 16.71
N VAL A 78 1.44 10.35 15.43
CA VAL A 78 0.37 10.35 14.41
C VAL A 78 0.02 8.90 14.13
N ILE A 79 -1.24 8.52 14.37
CA ILE A 79 -1.74 7.18 14.09
C ILE A 79 -2.39 7.18 12.71
N CYS A 80 -1.82 6.41 11.80
CA CYS A 80 -2.36 6.20 10.46
C CYS A 80 -2.87 4.75 10.35
N MET A 81 -4.02 4.58 9.73
CA MET A 81 -4.60 3.26 9.48
C MET A 81 -4.97 3.16 8.00
N THR A 82 -4.68 2.04 7.36
CA THR A 82 -5.16 1.77 6.00
C THR A 82 -6.21 0.66 6.02
N SER A 83 -7.12 0.69 5.06
CA SER A 83 -8.12 -0.35 4.87
C SER A 83 -8.52 -0.48 3.41
N ASN A 84 -8.81 -1.69 2.98
CA ASN A 84 -9.40 -2.00 1.68
C ASN A 84 -10.94 -2.16 1.76
N ALA A 85 -11.56 -1.79 2.89
CA ALA A 85 -13.00 -1.88 3.06
C ALA A 85 -13.73 -1.03 2.02
N GLY A 86 -14.76 -1.60 1.40
CA GLY A 86 -15.55 -0.94 0.35
C GLY A 86 -14.95 -0.98 -1.06
N SER A 87 -13.74 -1.52 -1.25
CA SER A 87 -13.13 -1.63 -2.59
C SER A 87 -13.84 -2.65 -3.50
N SER A 88 -14.55 -3.62 -2.94
CA SER A 88 -15.30 -4.66 -3.67
C SER A 88 -16.72 -4.24 -4.09
N ASP A 89 -17.28 -3.17 -3.50
CA ASP A 89 -18.68 -2.76 -3.71
C ASP A 89 -18.87 -1.80 -4.91
N GLN A 90 -18.06 -1.92 -5.94
CA GLN A 90 -18.14 -1.07 -7.15
C GLN A 90 -19.44 -1.28 -7.98
N THR A 91 -20.32 -2.22 -7.64
CA THR A 91 -21.41 -2.66 -8.52
C THR A 91 -22.83 -2.23 -8.12
N THR A 92 -23.05 -1.49 -7.05
CA THR A 92 -24.39 -0.99 -6.76
C THR A 92 -24.57 0.45 -7.22
N ALA A 93 -25.06 0.61 -8.44
CA ALA A 93 -25.61 1.88 -8.92
C ALA A 93 -26.78 2.30 -8.02
N SER A 94 -26.53 3.13 -7.04
CA SER A 94 -27.60 3.79 -6.26
C SER A 94 -28.20 4.89 -7.10
N LEU A 95 -29.45 4.70 -7.50
CA LEU A 95 -30.33 5.71 -8.09
C LEU A 95 -30.60 6.80 -7.05
N GLY A 96 -29.79 7.84 -7.01
CA GLY A 96 -29.98 9.00 -6.16
C GLY A 96 -29.61 10.28 -6.90
N PHE A 97 -30.58 11.13 -7.12
CA PHE A 97 -30.44 12.43 -7.77
C PHE A 97 -29.62 13.41 -6.90
N ASN A 98 -28.66 14.14 -7.51
CA ASN A 98 -28.01 15.34 -7.00
C ASN A 98 -26.92 15.24 -5.92
N ARG A 99 -26.13 14.16 -5.81
CA ARG A 99 -24.88 14.18 -5.00
C ARG A 99 -23.67 14.08 -5.89
N SER A 100 -22.56 14.76 -5.51
CA SER A 100 -21.29 14.63 -6.22
C SER A 100 -20.75 13.19 -6.11
N GLU A 101 -19.95 12.78 -7.06
CA GLU A 101 -19.31 11.45 -7.06
C GLU A 101 -18.40 11.28 -5.83
N GLU A 102 -17.82 12.36 -5.35
CA GLU A 102 -16.97 12.42 -4.16
C GLU A 102 -17.77 12.13 -2.88
N GLU A 103 -18.90 12.81 -2.66
CA GLU A 103 -19.77 12.57 -1.50
C GLU A 103 -20.30 11.15 -1.44
N ARG A 104 -20.59 10.53 -2.60
CA ARG A 104 -21.02 9.14 -2.69
C ARG A 104 -19.90 8.16 -2.30
N ASN A 105 -18.68 8.44 -2.71
CA ASN A 105 -17.52 7.59 -2.40
C ASN A 105 -17.16 7.69 -0.91
N GLU A 106 -17.24 8.87 -0.31
CA GLU A 106 -17.05 9.04 1.14
C GLU A 106 -18.12 8.32 1.96
N GLU A 107 -19.39 8.44 1.57
CA GLU A 107 -20.49 7.76 2.26
C GLU A 107 -20.35 6.23 2.16
N LYS A 108 -19.96 5.71 0.99
CA LYS A 108 -19.66 4.28 0.79
C LYS A 108 -18.50 3.82 1.67
N SER A 109 -17.41 4.58 1.70
CA SER A 109 -16.24 4.27 2.53
C SER A 109 -16.60 4.26 4.01
N ARG A 110 -17.32 5.26 4.49
CA ARG A 110 -17.82 5.31 5.89
C ARG A 110 -18.73 4.13 6.22
N LYS A 111 -19.64 3.76 5.31
CA LYS A 111 -20.52 2.61 5.48
C LYS A 111 -19.73 1.29 5.51
N ALA A 112 -18.72 1.14 4.64
CA ALA A 112 -17.86 -0.03 4.64
C ALA A 112 -17.01 -0.12 5.93
N LEU A 113 -16.47 1.00 6.41
CA LEU A 113 -15.75 1.05 7.69
C LEU A 113 -16.65 0.66 8.86
N SER A 114 -17.93 1.08 8.88
CA SER A 114 -18.88 0.74 9.95
C SER A 114 -19.26 -0.75 10.01
N GLN A 115 -18.89 -1.55 9.02
CA GLN A 115 -19.12 -3.00 9.03
C GLN A 115 -18.14 -3.74 9.97
N PHE A 116 -16.95 -3.20 10.19
CA PHE A 116 -15.94 -3.83 11.05
C PHE A 116 -15.41 -2.93 12.18
N LEU A 117 -15.50 -1.60 12.02
CA LEU A 117 -15.17 -0.64 13.08
C LEU A 117 -16.42 -0.29 13.88
N ARG A 118 -16.31 -0.37 15.21
CA ARG A 118 -17.37 0.06 16.11
C ARG A 118 -17.60 1.57 16.01
N PRO A 119 -18.82 2.07 16.25
CA PRO A 119 -19.12 3.51 16.21
C PRO A 119 -18.22 4.35 17.12
N GLU A 120 -17.88 3.83 18.31
CA GLU A 120 -16.96 4.46 19.24
C GLU A 120 -15.56 4.66 18.65
N PHE A 121 -15.09 3.70 17.86
CA PHE A 121 -13.80 3.79 17.18
C PHE A 121 -13.82 4.86 16.10
N LEU A 122 -14.86 4.86 15.25
CA LEU A 122 -15.03 5.86 14.20
C LEU A 122 -15.15 7.28 14.74
N GLY A 123 -15.73 7.45 15.95
CA GLY A 123 -15.84 8.73 16.63
C GLY A 123 -14.50 9.28 17.16
N ARG A 124 -13.43 8.48 17.17
CA ARG A 124 -12.07 8.87 17.59
C ARG A 124 -11.11 9.10 16.41
N VAL A 125 -11.55 8.80 15.20
CA VAL A 125 -10.78 9.08 13.98
C VAL A 125 -11.01 10.53 13.57
N ASP A 126 -9.95 11.33 13.51
CA ASP A 126 -10.02 12.75 13.16
C ASP A 126 -10.39 12.93 11.68
N GLU A 127 -9.80 12.12 10.79
CA GLU A 127 -9.99 12.26 9.36
C GLU A 127 -10.04 10.89 8.64
N VAL A 128 -10.95 10.76 7.68
CA VAL A 128 -11.06 9.61 6.79
C VAL A 128 -10.78 10.04 5.36
N ILE A 129 -9.66 9.58 4.82
CA ILE A 129 -9.21 9.90 3.47
C ILE A 129 -9.56 8.74 2.54
N THR A 130 -10.39 9.00 1.54
CA THR A 130 -10.73 8.01 0.51
C THR A 130 -9.86 8.22 -0.73
N PHE A 131 -9.06 7.21 -1.08
CA PHE A 131 -8.26 7.23 -2.30
C PHE A 131 -9.16 6.94 -3.52
N LYS A 132 -9.04 7.80 -4.52
CA LYS A 132 -9.74 7.63 -5.80
C LYS A 132 -9.02 6.59 -6.68
N PRO A 133 -9.75 5.90 -7.58
CA PRO A 133 -9.11 5.09 -8.62
C PRO A 133 -8.14 5.94 -9.44
N LEU A 134 -7.04 5.34 -9.86
CA LEU A 134 -6.06 6.01 -10.72
C LEU A 134 -6.64 6.21 -12.13
N SER A 135 -6.51 7.43 -12.66
CA SER A 135 -6.84 7.71 -14.07
C SER A 135 -5.82 7.05 -14.99
N GLU A 136 -6.19 6.87 -16.26
CA GLU A 136 -5.29 6.34 -17.28
C GLU A 136 -4.04 7.22 -17.44
N GLU A 137 -4.19 8.54 -17.44
CA GLU A 137 -3.08 9.49 -17.50
C GLU A 137 -2.14 9.34 -16.29
N THR A 138 -2.70 9.17 -15.10
CA THR A 138 -1.91 8.92 -13.88
C THR A 138 -1.16 7.58 -13.98
N LEU A 139 -1.81 6.54 -14.50
CA LEU A 139 -1.18 5.23 -14.70
C LEU A 139 -0.04 5.30 -15.74
N GLN A 140 -0.18 6.07 -16.82
CA GLN A 140 0.90 6.32 -17.79
C GLN A 140 2.09 7.04 -17.14
N GLY A 141 1.83 8.05 -16.29
CA GLY A 141 2.88 8.70 -15.52
C GLY A 141 3.60 7.74 -14.56
N ILE A 142 2.86 6.84 -13.91
CA ILE A 142 3.44 5.79 -13.06
C ILE A 142 4.25 4.79 -13.88
N ALA A 143 3.77 4.39 -15.07
CA ALA A 143 4.51 3.52 -15.98
C ALA A 143 5.85 4.13 -16.39
N ALA A 144 5.86 5.44 -16.72
CA ALA A 144 7.08 6.17 -17.05
C ALA A 144 8.09 6.14 -15.89
N LEU A 145 7.65 6.43 -14.66
CA LEU A 145 8.52 6.35 -13.48
C LEU A 145 9.07 4.94 -13.26
N MET A 146 8.25 3.90 -13.44
CA MET A 146 8.70 2.51 -13.29
C MET A 146 9.71 2.10 -14.38
N LEU A 147 9.53 2.57 -15.61
CA LEU A 147 10.49 2.34 -16.69
C LEU A 147 11.80 3.11 -16.47
N ASP A 148 11.72 4.30 -15.90
CA ASP A 148 12.90 5.10 -15.55
C ASP A 148 13.77 4.43 -14.48
N GLU A 149 13.20 3.57 -13.61
CA GLU A 149 13.96 2.77 -12.63
C GLU A 149 15.01 1.86 -13.31
N TYR A 150 14.82 1.47 -14.58
CA TYR A 150 15.77 0.62 -15.32
C TYR A 150 16.93 1.40 -15.97
N LYS A 151 16.80 2.71 -16.18
CA LYS A 151 17.83 3.54 -16.83
C LYS A 151 19.23 3.38 -16.22
N PRO A 152 19.42 3.52 -14.89
CA PRO A 152 20.76 3.40 -14.30
C PRO A 152 21.40 2.02 -14.53
N SER A 153 20.58 0.96 -14.51
CA SER A 153 21.08 -0.41 -14.74
C SER A 153 21.47 -0.64 -16.18
N MET A 154 20.77 -0.05 -17.15
CA MET A 154 21.09 -0.13 -18.57
C MET A 154 22.34 0.70 -18.91
N GLU A 155 22.43 1.92 -18.39
CA GLU A 155 23.59 2.79 -18.55
C GLU A 155 24.87 2.15 -17.97
N ALA A 156 24.78 1.52 -16.80
CA ALA A 156 25.90 0.80 -16.20
C ALA A 156 26.43 -0.36 -17.07
N LYS A 157 25.57 -0.90 -17.96
CA LYS A 157 25.93 -1.92 -18.96
C LYS A 157 26.34 -1.32 -20.31
N GLY A 158 26.35 0.00 -20.44
CA GLY A 158 26.64 0.71 -21.70
C GLY A 158 25.53 0.57 -22.74
N ILE A 159 24.29 0.32 -22.33
CA ILE A 159 23.11 0.19 -23.19
C ILE A 159 22.32 1.50 -23.14
N ALA A 160 22.07 2.12 -24.28
CA ALA A 160 21.16 3.26 -24.39
C ALA A 160 19.71 2.76 -24.24
N TYR A 161 18.97 3.38 -23.31
CA TYR A 161 17.61 2.94 -22.98
C TYR A 161 16.59 4.07 -23.16
N SER A 162 15.50 3.76 -23.85
CA SER A 162 14.38 4.69 -24.07
C SER A 162 13.04 3.94 -24.18
N TYR A 163 11.96 4.68 -24.11
CA TYR A 163 10.59 4.16 -24.34
C TYR A 163 9.74 5.20 -25.05
N THR A 164 8.71 4.74 -25.77
CA THR A 164 7.78 5.59 -26.52
C THR A 164 6.50 5.86 -25.72
N PRO A 165 5.76 6.96 -26.01
CA PRO A 165 4.43 7.20 -25.44
C PRO A 165 3.45 6.06 -25.74
N GLU A 166 3.56 5.44 -26.90
CA GLU A 166 2.73 4.31 -27.36
C GLU A 166 2.96 3.09 -26.45
N ALA A 167 4.20 2.85 -26.03
CA ALA A 167 4.51 1.78 -25.06
C ALA A 167 3.86 2.04 -23.71
N LEU A 168 3.86 3.30 -23.22
CA LEU A 168 3.19 3.64 -21.96
C LEU A 168 1.68 3.36 -22.03
N ALA A 169 1.03 3.76 -23.13
CA ALA A 169 -0.40 3.52 -23.33
C ALA A 169 -0.72 2.00 -23.39
N ALA A 170 0.07 1.24 -24.16
CA ALA A 170 -0.11 -0.21 -24.28
C ALA A 170 0.11 -0.95 -22.95
N LEU A 171 1.11 -0.57 -22.14
CA LEU A 171 1.36 -1.14 -20.83
C LEU A 171 0.19 -0.89 -19.87
N VAL A 172 -0.36 0.33 -19.87
CA VAL A 172 -1.54 0.69 -19.07
C VAL A 172 -2.76 -0.11 -19.53
N HIS A 173 -3.04 -0.16 -20.83
CA HIS A 173 -4.16 -0.90 -21.40
C HIS A 173 -4.09 -2.40 -21.04
N LYS A 174 -2.93 -3.04 -21.20
CA LYS A 174 -2.72 -4.43 -20.79
C LYS A 174 -2.88 -4.67 -19.26
N SER A 175 -2.62 -3.66 -18.44
CA SER A 175 -2.76 -3.76 -16.98
C SER A 175 -4.18 -3.52 -16.48
N GLN A 176 -5.05 -2.87 -17.25
CA GLN A 176 -6.41 -2.47 -16.84
C GLN A 176 -7.36 -3.65 -16.59
N GLY A 177 -7.05 -4.85 -17.08
CA GLY A 177 -7.78 -6.07 -16.73
C GLY A 177 -7.56 -6.53 -15.27
N GLY A 178 -6.63 -5.92 -14.54
CA GLY A 178 -6.28 -6.24 -13.16
C GLY A 178 -7.04 -5.39 -12.14
N LYS A 179 -7.34 -6.01 -10.99
CA LYS A 179 -8.07 -5.36 -9.88
C LYS A 179 -7.16 -4.49 -8.97
N PHE A 180 -5.84 -4.50 -9.21
CA PHE A 180 -4.85 -3.97 -8.26
C PHE A 180 -4.10 -2.72 -8.74
N GLY A 181 -4.59 -2.04 -9.80
CA GLY A 181 -4.07 -0.76 -10.27
C GLY A 181 -2.57 -0.78 -10.56
N ALA A 182 -1.79 0.08 -9.91
CA ALA A 182 -0.35 0.19 -10.13
C ALA A 182 0.45 -1.11 -9.83
N ARG A 183 -0.07 -2.02 -9.00
CA ARG A 183 0.58 -3.33 -8.75
C ARG A 183 0.50 -4.23 -9.99
N ASP A 184 -0.64 -4.22 -10.69
CA ASP A 184 -0.80 -4.97 -11.94
C ASP A 184 0.04 -4.36 -13.06
N LEU A 185 0.14 -3.03 -13.11
CA LEU A 185 1.01 -2.32 -14.02
C LEU A 185 2.49 -2.73 -13.83
N ARG A 186 2.99 -2.77 -12.59
CA ARG A 186 4.37 -3.24 -12.29
C ARG A 186 4.58 -4.68 -12.74
N ARG A 187 3.59 -5.56 -12.53
CA ARG A 187 3.66 -6.96 -12.99
C ARG A 187 3.68 -7.05 -14.51
N THR A 188 2.90 -6.21 -15.19
CA THR A 188 2.87 -6.13 -16.65
C THR A 188 4.19 -5.65 -17.20
N ILE A 189 4.76 -4.59 -16.63
CA ILE A 189 6.09 -4.07 -17.01
C ILE A 189 7.17 -5.13 -16.82
N ARG A 190 7.17 -5.83 -15.69
CA ARG A 190 8.13 -6.91 -15.46
C ARG A 190 8.08 -7.94 -16.58
N LYS A 191 6.90 -8.48 -16.88
CA LYS A 191 6.73 -9.53 -17.88
C LYS A 191 7.00 -9.07 -19.32
N ALA A 192 6.64 -7.82 -19.65
CA ALA A 192 6.71 -7.33 -21.02
C ALA A 192 8.04 -6.64 -21.34
N VAL A 193 8.75 -6.15 -20.34
CA VAL A 193 9.98 -5.35 -20.53
C VAL A 193 11.17 -5.96 -19.79
N GLU A 194 11.08 -6.13 -18.44
CA GLU A 194 12.21 -6.55 -17.61
C GLU A 194 12.69 -7.97 -17.98
N ASP A 195 11.79 -8.95 -17.98
CA ASP A 195 12.12 -10.35 -18.26
C ASP A 195 12.71 -10.51 -19.69
N PRO A 196 12.08 -9.98 -20.77
CA PRO A 196 12.64 -10.10 -22.11
C PRO A 196 13.95 -9.30 -22.32
N ALA A 197 14.11 -8.15 -21.65
CA ALA A 197 15.37 -7.40 -21.71
C ALA A 197 16.49 -8.17 -21.02
N ALA A 198 16.20 -8.80 -19.88
CA ALA A 198 17.16 -9.65 -19.18
C ALA A 198 17.58 -10.86 -20.03
N GLU A 199 16.64 -11.53 -20.70
CA GLU A 199 16.93 -12.61 -21.64
C GLU A 199 17.88 -12.17 -22.75
N LYS A 200 17.60 -11.01 -23.40
CA LYS A 200 18.46 -10.43 -24.45
C LYS A 200 19.88 -10.09 -23.97
N ILE A 201 20.05 -9.72 -22.70
CA ILE A 201 21.37 -9.47 -22.11
C ILE A 201 22.10 -10.79 -21.87
N ILE A 202 21.39 -11.83 -21.38
CA ILE A 202 21.97 -13.14 -21.07
C ILE A 202 22.40 -13.89 -22.34
N ASP A 203 21.58 -13.86 -23.39
CA ASP A 203 21.86 -14.51 -24.65
C ASP A 203 22.86 -13.74 -25.54
N GLY A 204 23.24 -12.52 -25.12
CA GLY A 204 24.23 -11.69 -25.80
C GLY A 204 23.70 -10.95 -27.02
N THR A 205 22.40 -10.89 -27.23
CA THR A 205 21.78 -10.06 -28.29
C THR A 205 21.72 -8.59 -27.94
N LEU A 206 21.74 -8.25 -26.64
CA LEU A 206 21.78 -6.89 -26.10
C LEU A 206 23.11 -6.70 -25.36
N VAL A 207 24.09 -6.04 -26.03
CA VAL A 207 25.46 -5.84 -25.53
C VAL A 207 25.76 -4.36 -25.29
N SER A 208 26.91 -4.08 -24.68
CA SER A 208 27.41 -2.71 -24.53
C SER A 208 27.53 -2.01 -25.89
N GLY A 209 27.04 -0.77 -25.97
CA GLY A 209 26.91 0.00 -27.20
C GLY A 209 25.59 -0.20 -27.98
N SER A 210 24.74 -1.14 -27.54
CA SER A 210 23.40 -1.30 -28.12
C SER A 210 22.42 -0.25 -27.60
N THR A 211 21.30 -0.09 -28.34
CA THR A 211 20.15 0.70 -27.92
C THR A 211 18.97 -0.24 -27.67
N LEU A 212 18.28 -0.06 -26.56
CA LEU A 212 17.03 -0.74 -26.23
C LEU A 212 15.91 0.30 -26.18
N THR A 213 14.97 0.21 -27.09
CA THR A 213 13.76 1.05 -27.09
C THR A 213 12.56 0.18 -26.78
N VAL A 214 11.83 0.51 -25.71
CA VAL A 214 10.53 -0.09 -25.42
C VAL A 214 9.48 0.63 -26.25
N ASP A 215 8.85 -0.08 -27.16
CA ASP A 215 7.87 0.45 -28.12
C ASP A 215 6.60 -0.40 -28.09
N ALA A 216 5.55 -0.01 -28.80
CA ALA A 216 4.33 -0.79 -28.96
C ALA A 216 3.93 -0.89 -30.44
N GLU A 217 3.55 -2.09 -30.88
CA GLU A 217 2.99 -2.35 -32.20
C GLU A 217 1.67 -3.13 -32.03
N ASN A 218 0.57 -2.57 -32.54
CA ASN A 218 -0.77 -3.18 -32.38
C ASN A 218 -1.11 -3.54 -30.91
N ASP A 219 -0.81 -2.63 -29.99
CA ASP A 219 -1.03 -2.81 -28.55
C ASP A 219 -0.16 -3.92 -27.88
N GLU A 220 0.82 -4.47 -28.62
CA GLU A 220 1.81 -5.41 -28.11
C GLU A 220 3.12 -4.67 -27.85
N ILE A 221 3.75 -4.95 -26.67
CA ILE A 221 5.05 -4.38 -26.32
C ILE A 221 6.13 -5.07 -27.14
N VAL A 222 6.98 -4.28 -27.78
CA VAL A 222 8.13 -4.73 -28.55
C VAL A 222 9.40 -4.05 -28.06
N LEU A 223 10.49 -4.83 -27.98
CA LEU A 223 11.83 -4.36 -27.62
C LEU A 223 12.69 -4.27 -28.88
N LYS A 224 12.93 -3.05 -29.34
CA LYS A 224 13.73 -2.71 -30.51
C LYS A 224 15.15 -2.33 -30.15
#